data_1df5b5e1a86f7e51e68d49be43f4f19f
#
_entry.id   1df5b5e1a86f7e51e68d49be43f4f19f
#
_cell.length_a   1.000
_cell.length_b   1.000
_cell.length_c   1.000
_cell.angle_alpha   90.00
_cell.angle_beta   90.00
_cell.angle_gamma   90.00
#
_symmetry.space_group_name_H-M   'P 1'
#
loop_
_entity.id
_entity.type
_entity.pdbx_description
1 polymer ?
#
loop_
_entity_poly.entity_id
_entity_poly.type
_entity_poly.pdbx_seq_one_letter_code
_entity_poly.pdbx_strand_id
1 'polypeptide(L)'
;LDFIFYNYNYNQIREYHDEAIALAKKMGTYLSMDIYVTEYILGEGEKAGILEESLAKERTVGKRQRDNFTKALNAGVKMVFGSDAGVYPHGDNARQLSRMVRFGMTPMQAIQAATIHSADLLGKAKLIGSISEGKLADIIAVKGNVMADMTLLENVQVVIKDGVIVKK
;
A
#
# COMPACT_ATOMS: atom_id res chain seq x y z
N LEU A 1 -19.84 -4.47 -0.82
CA LEU A 1 -18.37 -4.33 -0.76
C LEU A 1 -18.07 -3.63 0.57
N ASP A 2 -17.66 -4.41 1.58
CA ASP A 2 -17.34 -3.85 2.89
C ASP A 2 -15.86 -3.43 2.87
N PHE A 3 -15.63 -2.12 2.97
CA PHE A 3 -14.30 -1.56 3.10
C PHE A 3 -13.96 -1.44 4.58
N ILE A 4 -12.89 -2.05 5.02
CA ILE A 4 -12.27 -1.71 6.30
C ILE A 4 -11.09 -0.79 6.00
N PHE A 5 -11.29 0.52 6.17
CA PHE A 5 -10.18 1.46 6.21
C PHE A 5 -9.51 1.36 7.56
N TYR A 6 -8.24 1.01 7.57
CA TYR A 6 -7.46 0.77 8.80
C TYR A 6 -7.15 2.05 9.59
N ASN A 7 -7.59 3.22 9.11
CA ASN A 7 -7.30 4.53 9.71
C ASN A 7 -8.35 5.06 10.71
N TYR A 8 -9.42 4.33 11.01
CA TYR A 8 -10.44 4.85 11.90
C TYR A 8 -10.62 4.01 13.17
N ASN A 9 -10.35 4.68 14.28
CA ASN A 9 -10.61 4.31 15.66
C ASN A 9 -9.59 3.39 16.34
N TYR A 10 -8.48 3.98 16.67
CA TYR A 10 -7.31 3.43 17.36
C TYR A 10 -7.63 2.66 18.65
N ASN A 11 -8.66 3.04 19.39
CA ASN A 11 -8.96 2.46 20.69
C ASN A 11 -9.75 1.15 20.62
N GLN A 12 -10.53 0.93 19.57
CA GLN A 12 -11.34 -0.31 19.43
C GLN A 12 -10.57 -1.45 18.76
N ILE A 13 -9.57 -1.16 17.94
CA ILE A 13 -8.76 -2.18 17.25
C ILE A 13 -7.78 -2.87 18.22
N ARG A 14 -7.59 -2.31 19.41
CA ARG A 14 -6.60 -2.77 20.39
C ARG A 14 -6.83 -4.20 20.92
N GLU A 15 -8.07 -4.63 21.01
CA GLU A 15 -8.46 -5.88 21.68
C GLU A 15 -8.86 -7.01 20.72
N TYR A 16 -9.11 -6.69 19.43
CA TYR A 16 -9.71 -7.64 18.46
C TYR A 16 -8.85 -7.89 17.21
N HIS A 17 -7.55 -7.66 17.26
CA HIS A 17 -6.70 -7.77 16.05
C HIS A 17 -6.76 -9.16 15.39
N ASP A 18 -6.62 -10.20 16.17
CA ASP A 18 -6.57 -11.56 15.62
C ASP A 18 -7.96 -12.03 15.16
N GLU A 19 -9.02 -11.65 15.87
CA GLU A 19 -10.41 -11.89 15.46
C GLU A 19 -10.79 -11.10 14.21
N ALA A 20 -10.40 -9.83 14.13
CA ALA A 20 -10.64 -8.99 12.95
C ALA A 20 -9.91 -9.52 11.70
N ILE A 21 -8.67 -9.98 11.85
CA ILE A 21 -7.90 -10.61 10.78
C ILE A 21 -8.58 -11.90 10.30
N ALA A 22 -9.02 -12.76 11.25
CA ALA A 22 -9.73 -13.98 10.93
C ALA A 22 -11.06 -13.72 10.21
N LEU A 23 -11.80 -12.70 10.67
CA LEU A 23 -13.05 -12.28 10.05
C LEU A 23 -12.82 -11.71 8.65
N ALA A 24 -11.84 -10.83 8.48
CA ALA A 24 -11.47 -10.27 7.17
C ALA A 24 -11.13 -11.37 6.17
N LYS A 25 -10.34 -12.37 6.60
CA LYS A 25 -10.05 -13.54 5.76
C LYS A 25 -11.30 -14.31 5.40
N LYS A 26 -12.16 -14.63 6.39
CA LYS A 26 -13.41 -15.39 6.20
C LYS A 26 -14.37 -14.69 5.24
N MET A 27 -14.49 -13.38 5.36
CA MET A 27 -15.39 -12.57 4.54
C MET A 27 -14.79 -12.19 3.18
N GLY A 28 -13.50 -12.46 2.94
CA GLY A 28 -12.80 -12.03 1.74
C GLY A 28 -12.61 -10.52 1.64
N THR A 29 -12.64 -9.83 2.78
CA THR A 29 -12.45 -8.37 2.88
C THR A 29 -11.02 -8.00 2.49
N TYR A 30 -10.89 -6.89 1.74
CA TYR A 30 -9.60 -6.33 1.41
C TYR A 30 -9.12 -5.38 2.52
N LEU A 31 -7.84 -5.50 2.89
CA LEU A 31 -7.16 -4.52 3.74
C LEU A 31 -6.35 -3.57 2.86
N SER A 32 -6.66 -2.29 2.92
CA SER A 32 -5.84 -1.23 2.32
C SER A 32 -4.80 -0.79 3.34
N MET A 33 -3.52 -0.95 2.99
CA MET A 33 -2.40 -0.73 3.92
C MET A 33 -1.52 0.42 3.46
N ASP A 34 -1.10 1.27 4.41
CA ASP A 34 -0.36 2.51 4.21
C ASP A 34 0.87 2.61 5.13
N ILE A 35 1.73 1.60 5.11
CA ILE A 35 2.85 1.43 6.06
C ILE A 35 3.96 2.49 5.93
N TYR A 36 4.13 3.10 4.75
CA TYR A 36 5.15 4.13 4.54
C TYR A 36 4.86 5.42 5.32
N VAL A 37 3.60 5.77 5.49
CA VAL A 37 3.19 7.00 6.19
C VAL A 37 3.80 7.09 7.60
N THR A 38 3.83 5.99 8.35
CA THR A 38 4.49 5.91 9.65
C THR A 38 5.98 6.28 9.59
N GLU A 39 6.69 5.76 8.58
CA GLU A 39 8.12 6.05 8.41
C GLU A 39 8.36 7.53 8.11
N TYR A 40 7.50 8.13 7.28
CA TYR A 40 7.55 9.56 6.98
C TYR A 40 7.26 10.40 8.23
N ILE A 41 6.17 10.12 8.94
CA ILE A 41 5.79 10.86 10.15
C ILE A 41 6.93 10.84 11.17
N LEU A 42 7.51 9.68 11.44
CA LEU A 42 8.58 9.54 12.43
C LEU A 42 9.95 10.05 11.96
N GLY A 43 10.20 10.11 10.64
CA GLY A 43 11.47 10.55 10.07
C GLY A 43 11.52 12.04 9.73
N GLU A 44 10.48 12.52 9.08
CA GLU A 44 10.44 13.88 8.50
C GLU A 44 9.31 14.73 9.07
N GLY A 45 8.41 14.15 9.88
CA GLY A 45 7.18 14.80 10.31
C GLY A 45 7.41 16.07 11.11
N GLU A 46 8.39 16.11 11.99
CA GLU A 46 8.75 17.30 12.77
C GLU A 46 9.14 18.45 11.83
N LYS A 47 10.02 18.20 10.87
CA LYS A 47 10.45 19.20 9.87
C LYS A 47 9.30 19.60 8.94
N ALA A 48 8.35 18.71 8.72
CA ALA A 48 7.16 18.96 7.92
C ALA A 48 6.04 19.68 8.70
N GLY A 49 6.27 20.01 9.99
CA GLY A 49 5.32 20.73 10.82
C GLY A 49 4.21 19.85 11.43
N ILE A 50 4.40 18.53 11.47
CA ILE A 50 3.47 17.62 12.16
C ILE A 50 3.58 17.86 13.67
N LEU A 51 2.43 18.03 14.32
CA LEU A 51 2.33 18.32 15.74
C LEU A 51 2.94 17.20 16.59
N GLU A 52 3.61 17.54 17.68
CA GLU A 52 4.24 16.56 18.59
C GLU A 52 3.25 15.54 19.15
N GLU A 53 2.00 15.94 19.38
CA GLU A 53 0.95 15.01 19.79
C GLU A 53 0.74 13.86 18.76
N SER A 54 0.76 14.19 17.47
CA SER A 54 0.66 13.21 16.39
C SER A 54 1.90 12.35 16.28
N LEU A 55 3.09 12.93 16.46
CA LEU A 55 4.36 12.21 16.50
C LEU A 55 4.42 11.22 17.68
N ALA A 56 4.01 11.67 18.87
CA ALA A 56 3.96 10.81 20.07
C ALA A 56 2.98 9.65 19.89
N LYS A 57 1.81 9.91 19.29
CA LYS A 57 0.85 8.89 18.93
C LYS A 57 1.46 7.88 17.95
N GLU A 58 2.12 8.34 16.90
CA GLU A 58 2.70 7.47 15.88
C GLU A 58 3.83 6.60 16.43
N ARG A 59 4.66 7.11 17.35
CA ARG A 59 5.67 6.29 18.06
C ARG A 59 5.05 5.08 18.76
N THR A 60 3.85 5.24 19.31
CA THR A 60 3.14 4.17 20.04
C THR A 60 2.45 3.19 19.10
N VAL A 61 1.87 3.69 18.02
CA VAL A 61 0.92 2.92 17.20
C VAL A 61 1.53 2.38 15.91
N GLY A 62 2.52 3.07 15.36
CA GLY A 62 3.13 2.69 14.09
C GLY A 62 3.80 1.30 14.12
N LYS A 63 4.38 0.92 15.27
CA LYS A 63 4.90 -0.46 15.42
C LYS A 63 3.78 -1.50 15.28
N ARG A 64 2.63 -1.25 15.93
CA ARG A 64 1.49 -2.19 15.87
C ARG A 64 0.89 -2.30 14.48
N GLN A 65 0.82 -1.20 13.74
CA GLN A 65 0.36 -1.21 12.35
C GLN A 65 1.21 -2.16 11.52
N ARG A 66 2.53 -2.09 11.64
CA ARG A 66 3.46 -2.97 10.92
C ARG A 66 3.37 -4.43 11.37
N ASP A 67 3.27 -4.67 12.68
CA ASP A 67 3.08 -6.01 13.21
C ASP A 67 1.77 -6.64 12.71
N ASN A 68 0.68 -5.86 12.67
CA ASN A 68 -0.62 -6.32 12.15
C ASN A 68 -0.62 -6.51 10.64
N PHE A 69 0.12 -5.70 9.89
CA PHE A 69 0.35 -5.95 8.46
C PHE A 69 0.94 -7.34 8.24
N THR A 70 2.03 -7.66 8.96
CA THR A 70 2.69 -8.97 8.85
C THR A 70 1.77 -10.11 9.30
N LYS A 71 0.99 -9.93 10.36
CA LYS A 71 0.00 -10.91 10.80
C LYS A 71 -1.09 -11.17 9.76
N ALA A 72 -1.67 -10.11 9.20
CA ALA A 72 -2.71 -10.21 8.19
C ALA A 72 -2.20 -10.87 6.90
N LEU A 73 -0.98 -10.52 6.49
CA LEU A 73 -0.30 -11.14 5.36
C LEU A 73 -0.13 -12.66 5.58
N ASN A 74 0.42 -13.05 6.73
CA ASN A 74 0.65 -14.46 7.07
C ASN A 74 -0.66 -15.24 7.22
N ALA A 75 -1.72 -14.59 7.66
CA ALA A 75 -3.06 -15.18 7.72
C ALA A 75 -3.68 -15.35 6.32
N GLY A 76 -3.13 -14.74 5.28
CA GLY A 76 -3.64 -14.79 3.91
C GLY A 76 -4.87 -13.91 3.68
N VAL A 77 -4.97 -12.78 4.38
CA VAL A 77 -5.98 -11.76 4.10
C VAL A 77 -5.67 -11.09 2.76
N LYS A 78 -6.69 -10.77 1.99
CA LYS A 78 -6.53 -10.01 0.75
C LYS A 78 -6.02 -8.60 1.06
N MET A 79 -4.93 -8.20 0.45
CA MET A 79 -4.31 -6.90 0.70
C MET A 79 -4.19 -6.11 -0.58
N VAL A 80 -4.42 -4.80 -0.48
CA VAL A 80 -4.26 -3.83 -1.55
C VAL A 80 -3.34 -2.69 -1.11
N PHE A 81 -2.82 -1.98 -2.09
CA PHE A 81 -1.95 -0.82 -1.88
C PHE A 81 -2.79 0.36 -1.39
N GLY A 82 -2.43 0.90 -0.23
CA GLY A 82 -2.86 2.19 0.28
C GLY A 82 -1.67 3.14 0.35
N SER A 83 -1.89 4.44 0.38
CA SER A 83 -0.80 5.40 0.43
C SER A 83 -0.91 6.44 1.53
N ASP A 84 -2.11 6.92 1.82
CA ASP A 84 -2.35 8.07 2.70
C ASP A 84 -1.54 9.33 2.26
N ALA A 85 -1.29 9.44 0.95
CA ALA A 85 -0.57 10.58 0.37
C ALA A 85 -1.36 11.87 0.60
N GLY A 86 -0.64 12.93 0.99
CA GLY A 86 -1.20 14.15 1.56
C GLY A 86 -0.61 14.38 2.95
N VAL A 87 -0.38 13.31 3.73
CA VAL A 87 0.48 13.35 4.92
C VAL A 87 1.93 13.55 4.50
N TYR A 88 2.33 12.92 3.41
CA TYR A 88 3.63 13.12 2.76
C TYR A 88 3.44 13.62 1.31
N PRO A 89 4.48 14.14 0.64
CA PRO A 89 4.37 14.69 -0.70
C PRO A 89 3.86 13.67 -1.72
N HIS A 90 2.95 14.11 -2.61
CA HIS A 90 2.57 13.32 -3.78
C HIS A 90 3.81 13.06 -4.64
N GLY A 91 3.96 11.83 -5.12
CA GLY A 91 5.14 11.37 -5.85
C GLY A 91 5.97 10.35 -5.05
N ASP A 92 5.92 10.40 -3.72
CA ASP A 92 6.59 9.43 -2.83
C ASP A 92 5.79 8.13 -2.63
N ASN A 93 4.61 8.02 -3.22
CA ASN A 93 3.70 6.88 -3.06
C ASN A 93 4.36 5.52 -3.35
N ALA A 94 5.26 5.47 -4.32
CA ALA A 94 5.94 4.22 -4.71
C ALA A 94 6.83 3.65 -3.59
N ARG A 95 7.25 4.47 -2.63
CA ARG A 95 8.01 4.04 -1.44
C ARG A 95 7.23 3.02 -0.61
N GLN A 96 5.91 3.08 -0.64
CA GLN A 96 5.04 2.09 0.00
C GLN A 96 5.36 0.65 -0.46
N LEU A 97 5.68 0.42 -1.74
CA LEU A 97 5.94 -0.91 -2.29
C LEU A 97 7.17 -1.56 -1.66
N SER A 98 8.28 -0.81 -1.55
CA SER A 98 9.50 -1.31 -0.91
C SER A 98 9.28 -1.60 0.59
N ARG A 99 8.39 -0.84 1.27
CA ARG A 99 8.02 -1.08 2.67
C ARG A 99 7.13 -2.32 2.82
N MET A 100 6.18 -2.55 1.91
CA MET A 100 5.40 -3.80 1.91
C MET A 100 6.30 -5.03 1.80
N VAL A 101 7.35 -4.97 0.96
CA VAL A 101 8.35 -6.04 0.85
C VAL A 101 9.17 -6.16 2.13
N ARG A 102 9.64 -5.05 2.70
CA ARG A 102 10.40 -5.03 3.97
C ARG A 102 9.61 -5.69 5.12
N PHE A 103 8.29 -5.59 5.11
CA PHE A 103 7.42 -6.16 6.14
C PHE A 103 6.80 -7.51 5.78
N GLY A 104 7.35 -8.19 4.77
CA GLY A 104 7.13 -9.63 4.56
C GLY A 104 6.47 -10.01 3.24
N MET A 105 5.97 -9.06 2.43
CA MET A 105 5.51 -9.41 1.08
C MET A 105 6.67 -9.82 0.18
N THR A 106 6.43 -10.75 -0.72
CA THR A 106 7.33 -10.91 -1.86
C THR A 106 7.18 -9.70 -2.81
N PRO A 107 8.21 -9.36 -3.61
CA PRO A 107 8.09 -8.29 -4.61
C PRO A 107 6.86 -8.43 -5.51
N MET A 108 6.56 -9.66 -5.94
CA MET A 108 5.38 -9.93 -6.77
C MET A 108 4.07 -9.65 -6.01
N GLN A 109 3.96 -10.03 -4.75
CA GLN A 109 2.77 -9.73 -3.95
C GLN A 109 2.55 -8.21 -3.79
N ALA A 110 3.61 -7.43 -3.59
CA ALA A 110 3.51 -5.97 -3.50
C ALA A 110 3.03 -5.35 -4.83
N ILE A 111 3.56 -5.81 -5.97
CA ILE A 111 3.10 -5.40 -7.30
C ILE A 111 1.63 -5.79 -7.51
N GLN A 112 1.26 -7.02 -7.16
CA GLN A 112 -0.12 -7.50 -7.30
C GLN A 112 -1.09 -6.72 -6.42
N ALA A 113 -0.69 -6.36 -5.20
CA ALA A 113 -1.49 -5.51 -4.31
C ALA A 113 -1.79 -4.14 -4.93
N ALA A 114 -0.80 -3.54 -5.63
CA ALA A 114 -0.95 -2.25 -6.30
C ALA A 114 -1.64 -2.32 -7.67
N THR A 115 -1.85 -3.51 -8.23
CA THR A 115 -2.35 -3.69 -9.60
C THR A 115 -3.60 -4.57 -9.62
N ILE A 116 -3.46 -5.87 -9.74
CA ILE A 116 -4.59 -6.78 -9.97
C ILE A 116 -5.54 -6.85 -8.79
N HIS A 117 -5.04 -6.83 -7.54
CA HIS A 117 -5.90 -6.86 -6.35
C HIS A 117 -6.65 -5.54 -6.18
N SER A 118 -5.98 -4.40 -6.41
CA SER A 118 -6.65 -3.09 -6.40
C SER A 118 -7.68 -2.97 -7.52
N ALA A 119 -7.40 -3.51 -8.71
CA ALA A 119 -8.34 -3.54 -9.81
C ALA A 119 -9.59 -4.40 -9.50
N ASP A 120 -9.40 -5.53 -8.82
CA ASP A 120 -10.49 -6.40 -8.36
C ASP A 120 -11.34 -5.69 -7.31
N LEU A 121 -10.71 -5.10 -6.29
CA LEU A 121 -11.39 -4.30 -5.26
C LEU A 121 -12.26 -3.19 -5.87
N LEU A 122 -11.76 -2.51 -6.91
CA LEU A 122 -12.49 -1.45 -7.61
C LEU A 122 -13.57 -1.96 -8.58
N GLY A 123 -13.72 -3.28 -8.74
CA GLY A 123 -14.60 -3.88 -9.73
C GLY A 123 -14.17 -3.62 -11.17
N LYS A 124 -12.89 -3.30 -11.39
CA LYS A 124 -12.34 -2.91 -12.70
C LYS A 124 -11.31 -3.91 -13.26
N ALA A 125 -11.26 -5.13 -12.74
CA ALA A 125 -10.30 -6.15 -13.16
C ALA A 125 -10.35 -6.48 -14.68
N LYS A 126 -11.48 -6.23 -15.34
CA LYS A 126 -11.62 -6.38 -16.80
C LYS A 126 -10.97 -5.25 -17.60
N LEU A 127 -10.70 -4.09 -16.97
CA LEU A 127 -10.22 -2.88 -17.65
C LEU A 127 -8.77 -2.55 -17.32
N ILE A 128 -8.32 -2.83 -16.09
CA ILE A 128 -7.00 -2.42 -15.57
C ILE A 128 -6.36 -3.53 -14.75
N GLY A 129 -5.16 -3.28 -14.24
CA GLY A 129 -4.45 -4.12 -13.26
C GLY A 129 -3.54 -5.17 -13.86
N SER A 130 -3.57 -5.41 -15.17
CA SER A 130 -2.61 -6.29 -15.86
C SER A 130 -2.41 -5.84 -17.31
N ILE A 131 -1.26 -6.19 -17.88
CA ILE A 131 -0.97 -5.99 -19.29
C ILE A 131 -1.58 -7.17 -20.04
N SER A 132 -2.75 -6.95 -20.65
CA SER A 132 -3.48 -7.96 -21.40
C SER A 132 -4.27 -7.28 -22.52
N GLU A 133 -4.51 -8.00 -23.61
CA GLU A 133 -5.33 -7.51 -24.71
C GLU A 133 -6.74 -7.11 -24.21
N GLY A 134 -7.24 -6.00 -24.72
CA GLY A 134 -8.56 -5.45 -24.37
C GLY A 134 -8.60 -4.62 -23.09
N LYS A 135 -7.45 -4.45 -22.39
CA LYS A 135 -7.35 -3.55 -21.24
C LYS A 135 -6.78 -2.18 -21.61
N LEU A 136 -7.02 -1.20 -20.73
CA LEU A 136 -6.44 0.12 -20.88
C LEU A 136 -4.91 0.03 -20.81
N ALA A 137 -4.24 0.73 -21.70
CA ALA A 137 -2.78 0.80 -21.75
C ALA A 137 -2.24 1.86 -20.75
N ASP A 138 -2.47 1.63 -19.47
CA ASP A 138 -1.90 2.38 -18.35
C ASP A 138 -0.67 1.61 -17.85
N ILE A 139 0.50 1.98 -18.33
CA ILE A 139 1.73 1.19 -18.18
C ILE A 139 2.86 2.10 -17.68
N ILE A 140 3.67 1.60 -16.76
CA ILE A 140 4.92 2.23 -16.37
C ILE A 140 6.10 1.34 -16.76
N ALA A 141 7.25 1.96 -17.06
CA ALA A 141 8.50 1.24 -17.22
C ALA A 141 9.61 1.85 -16.37
N VAL A 142 10.40 0.98 -15.76
CA VAL A 142 11.57 1.33 -14.97
C VAL A 142 12.80 0.59 -15.49
N LYS A 143 13.98 1.18 -15.30
CA LYS A 143 15.22 0.54 -15.68
C LYS A 143 15.68 -0.38 -14.55
N GLY A 144 15.82 -1.67 -14.84
CA GLY A 144 16.32 -2.66 -13.90
C GLY A 144 15.30 -3.76 -13.55
N ASN A 145 15.68 -4.58 -12.60
CA ASN A 145 14.85 -5.71 -12.17
C ASN A 145 14.14 -5.40 -10.85
N VAL A 146 12.89 -5.00 -10.92
CA VAL A 146 12.06 -4.67 -9.74
C VAL A 146 11.87 -5.85 -8.79
N MET A 147 12.02 -7.09 -9.27
CA MET A 147 11.94 -8.27 -8.42
C MET A 147 13.16 -8.42 -7.50
N ALA A 148 14.29 -7.83 -7.89
CA ALA A 148 15.51 -7.79 -7.08
C ALA A 148 15.60 -6.52 -6.22
N ASP A 149 15.08 -5.40 -6.73
CA ASP A 149 15.10 -4.11 -6.04
C ASP A 149 13.79 -3.33 -6.29
N MET A 150 12.91 -3.34 -5.32
CA MET A 150 11.61 -2.67 -5.39
C MET A 150 11.72 -1.15 -5.38
N THR A 151 12.84 -0.59 -4.90
CA THR A 151 13.05 0.88 -4.88
C THR A 151 13.16 1.48 -6.28
N LEU A 152 13.44 0.67 -7.30
CA LEU A 152 13.43 1.11 -8.69
C LEU A 152 12.09 1.72 -9.12
N LEU A 153 10.98 1.32 -8.48
CA LEU A 153 9.66 1.90 -8.72
C LEU A 153 9.51 3.33 -8.18
N GLU A 154 10.41 3.79 -7.33
CA GLU A 154 10.46 5.18 -6.87
C GLU A 154 10.96 6.14 -7.97
N ASN A 155 11.55 5.60 -9.05
CA ASN A 155 12.07 6.39 -10.18
C ASN A 155 11.57 5.81 -11.51
N VAL A 156 10.28 6.04 -11.81
CA VAL A 156 9.66 5.61 -13.07
C VAL A 156 10.17 6.47 -14.23
N GLN A 157 10.73 5.83 -15.25
CA GLN A 157 11.26 6.52 -16.44
C GLN A 157 10.16 6.77 -17.47
N VAL A 158 9.32 5.80 -17.74
CA VAL A 158 8.27 5.93 -18.76
C VAL A 158 6.90 5.74 -18.12
N VAL A 159 5.98 6.63 -18.45
CA VAL A 159 4.56 6.52 -18.08
C VAL A 159 3.72 6.60 -19.35
N ILE A 160 2.92 5.58 -19.56
CA ILE A 160 1.91 5.51 -20.61
C ILE A 160 0.55 5.58 -19.94
N LYS A 161 -0.28 6.50 -20.37
CA LYS A 161 -1.67 6.67 -19.92
C LYS A 161 -2.59 6.54 -21.12
N ASP A 162 -3.50 5.58 -21.07
CA ASP A 162 -4.47 5.31 -22.13
C ASP A 162 -3.79 5.18 -23.53
N GLY A 163 -2.65 4.49 -23.57
CA GLY A 163 -1.86 4.28 -24.78
C GLY A 163 -0.96 5.46 -25.20
N VAL A 164 -1.03 6.60 -24.50
CA VAL A 164 -0.21 7.80 -24.81
C VAL A 164 0.96 7.90 -23.83
N ILE A 165 2.16 8.13 -24.34
CA ILE A 165 3.35 8.39 -23.51
C ILE A 165 3.23 9.80 -22.92
N VAL A 166 3.09 9.88 -21.59
CA VAL A 166 2.97 11.13 -20.83
C VAL A 166 4.26 11.51 -20.07
N LYS A 167 5.18 10.55 -19.93
CA LYS A 167 6.53 10.75 -19.40
C LYS A 167 7.50 9.84 -20.13
N LYS A 168 8.70 10.39 -20.47
CA LYS A 168 9.78 9.67 -21.13
C LYS A 168 11.14 10.17 -20.63
#